data_7672e57909a32efc32ea282a26ecb9bd
#
_entry.id   7672e57909a32efc32ea282a26ecb9bd
#
_cell.length_a   1.000
_cell.length_b   1.000
_cell.length_c   1.000
_cell.angle_alpha   90.00
_cell.angle_beta   90.00
_cell.angle_gamma   90.00
#
_symmetry.space_group_name_H-M   'P 1'
#
loop_
_entity.id
_entity.type
_entity.pdbx_description
1 polymer ?
#
loop_
_entity_poly.entity_id
_entity_poly.type
_entity_poly.pdbx_seq_one_letter_code
_entity_poly.pdbx_strand_id
1 'polypeptide(L)'
;MDSAPFVPPDFVVPSSLETPLFRLEPLGPQHNEADYAAWTSSIEHIRNTPGYPDGNWPDGRSIADNLRDLGRHADDFEHRRGFTYTVLDPGTADIIGCVYIYPDADDSRRAVVQSWVRASRAELDIPLWRAVSVWLETSWPFAGVTYDDRQPD
;
A
#
# COMPACT_ATOMS: atom_id res chain seq x y z
N MET A 1 0.61 -5.00 29.47
CA MET A 1 1.87 -5.34 28.83
C MET A 1 1.92 -4.79 27.42
N ASP A 2 2.90 -3.99 27.14
CA ASP A 2 2.98 -3.33 25.84
C ASP A 2 3.62 -4.26 24.83
N SER A 3 2.98 -4.37 23.66
CA SER A 3 3.59 -5.06 22.55
C SER A 3 4.75 -4.23 21.98
N ALA A 4 5.69 -4.88 21.33
CA ALA A 4 6.79 -4.19 20.68
C ALA A 4 6.22 -3.24 19.60
N PRO A 5 6.81 -2.05 19.45
CA PRO A 5 6.37 -1.15 18.37
C PRO A 5 6.63 -1.78 17.01
N PHE A 6 5.81 -1.40 16.03
CA PHE A 6 5.93 -1.91 14.67
C PHE A 6 7.29 -1.57 14.08
N VAL A 7 7.76 -0.34 14.29
CA VAL A 7 9.11 0.08 13.90
C VAL A 7 9.82 0.68 15.11
N PRO A 8 11.16 0.58 15.18
CA PRO A 8 11.90 1.17 16.31
C PRO A 8 11.64 2.67 16.45
N PRO A 9 11.63 3.23 17.67
CA PRO A 9 11.35 4.64 17.88
C PRO A 9 12.29 5.59 17.12
N ASP A 10 13.51 5.17 16.86
CA ASP A 10 14.52 5.98 16.17
C ASP A 10 14.52 5.75 14.65
N PHE A 11 13.68 4.85 14.16
CA PHE A 11 13.60 4.60 12.71
C PHE A 11 12.91 5.79 12.01
N VAL A 12 13.56 6.30 10.97
CA VAL A 12 12.99 7.37 10.14
C VAL A 12 12.20 6.72 9.00
N VAL A 13 10.87 6.89 9.04
CA VAL A 13 9.99 6.30 8.04
C VAL A 13 10.18 7.01 6.71
N PRO A 14 10.43 6.27 5.60
CA PRO A 14 10.58 6.90 4.29
C PRO A 14 9.33 7.69 3.89
N SER A 15 9.53 8.90 3.40
CA SER A 15 8.44 9.75 2.91
C SER A 15 8.16 9.55 1.42
N SER A 16 9.02 8.81 0.72
CA SER A 16 8.84 8.54 -0.70
C SER A 16 9.68 7.35 -1.15
N LEU A 17 9.26 6.77 -2.27
CA LEU A 17 10.07 5.84 -3.06
C LEU A 17 9.95 6.29 -4.50
N GLU A 18 11.06 6.56 -5.16
CA GLU A 18 11.06 7.00 -6.55
C GLU A 18 11.76 5.99 -7.44
N THR A 19 11.10 5.62 -8.53
CA THR A 19 11.66 4.77 -9.58
C THR A 19 11.31 5.39 -10.93
N PRO A 20 11.92 4.92 -12.03
CA PRO A 20 11.53 5.42 -13.35
C PRO A 20 10.07 5.18 -13.71
N LEU A 21 9.43 4.18 -13.11
CA LEU A 21 8.07 3.78 -13.45
C LEU A 21 6.99 4.38 -12.55
N PHE A 22 7.33 4.71 -11.28
CA PHE A 22 6.34 5.23 -10.34
C PHE A 22 7.01 5.93 -9.17
N ARG A 23 6.21 6.73 -8.46
CA ARG A 23 6.59 7.39 -7.23
C ARG A 23 5.57 7.03 -6.16
N LEU A 24 6.04 6.67 -4.96
CA LEU A 24 5.18 6.44 -3.81
C LEU A 24 5.26 7.63 -2.87
N GLU A 25 4.12 8.00 -2.29
CA GLU A 25 4.05 9.00 -1.22
C GLU A 25 2.96 8.59 -0.24
N PRO A 26 3.02 9.04 1.03
CA PRO A 26 2.02 8.65 2.02
C PRO A 26 0.60 9.01 1.56
N LEU A 27 -0.31 8.04 1.67
CA LEU A 27 -1.71 8.24 1.29
C LEU A 27 -2.41 9.10 2.33
N GLY A 28 -3.17 10.08 1.88
CA GLY A 28 -3.93 10.94 2.78
C GLY A 28 -5.23 11.43 2.15
N PRO A 29 -6.05 12.19 2.92
CA PRO A 29 -7.34 12.68 2.45
C PRO A 29 -7.29 13.49 1.14
N GLN A 30 -6.16 14.15 0.86
CA GLN A 30 -5.98 14.93 -0.36
C GLN A 30 -6.04 14.07 -1.62
N HIS A 31 -5.85 12.76 -1.49
CA HIS A 31 -5.89 11.82 -2.62
C HIS A 31 -7.29 11.23 -2.88
N ASN A 32 -8.29 11.61 -2.07
CA ASN A 32 -9.56 10.88 -2.02
C ASN A 32 -10.25 10.71 -3.37
N GLU A 33 -10.43 11.80 -4.12
CA GLU A 33 -11.16 11.71 -5.39
C GLU A 33 -10.45 10.81 -6.40
N ALA A 34 -9.14 11.00 -6.57
CA ALA A 34 -8.35 10.24 -7.53
C ALA A 34 -8.20 8.78 -7.10
N ASP A 35 -8.01 8.54 -5.81
CA ASP A 35 -7.92 7.18 -5.25
C ASP A 35 -9.22 6.43 -5.45
N TYR A 36 -10.35 7.06 -5.12
CA TYR A 36 -11.67 6.48 -5.28
C TYR A 36 -11.93 6.11 -6.75
N ALA A 37 -11.60 7.01 -7.69
CA ALA A 37 -11.75 6.73 -9.11
C ALA A 37 -10.87 5.55 -9.55
N ALA A 38 -9.66 5.46 -9.02
CA ALA A 38 -8.74 4.39 -9.38
C ALA A 38 -9.27 3.01 -8.98
N TRP A 39 -9.66 2.84 -7.70
CA TRP A 39 -10.09 1.49 -7.28
C TRP A 39 -11.51 1.16 -7.74
N THR A 40 -12.41 2.14 -7.85
CA THR A 40 -13.78 1.84 -8.33
C THR A 40 -13.80 1.42 -9.79
N SER A 41 -12.84 1.87 -10.58
CA SER A 41 -12.71 1.44 -11.97
C SER A 41 -12.07 0.06 -12.10
N SER A 42 -11.62 -0.55 -11.01
CA SER A 42 -10.76 -1.73 -11.02
C SER A 42 -11.20 -2.81 -10.03
N ILE A 43 -12.45 -2.79 -9.58
CA ILE A 43 -12.92 -3.66 -8.48
C ILE A 43 -12.63 -5.13 -8.75
N GLU A 44 -13.01 -5.64 -9.91
CA GLU A 44 -12.81 -7.05 -10.23
C GLU A 44 -11.33 -7.38 -10.34
N HIS A 45 -10.57 -6.51 -10.98
CA HIS A 45 -9.12 -6.68 -11.14
C HIS A 45 -8.42 -6.76 -9.77
N ILE A 46 -8.78 -5.87 -8.85
CA ILE A 46 -8.18 -5.87 -7.52
C ILE A 46 -8.55 -7.13 -6.75
N ARG A 47 -9.81 -7.55 -6.81
CA ARG A 47 -10.26 -8.77 -6.14
C ARG A 47 -9.52 -10.02 -6.61
N ASN A 48 -9.05 -10.02 -7.85
CA ASN A 48 -8.26 -11.11 -8.40
C ASN A 48 -6.76 -10.95 -8.20
N THR A 49 -6.34 -9.85 -7.57
CA THR A 49 -4.92 -9.59 -7.28
C THR A 49 -4.48 -10.43 -6.08
N PRO A 50 -3.27 -11.05 -6.12
CA PRO A 50 -2.75 -11.76 -4.95
C PRO A 50 -2.72 -10.86 -3.71
N GLY A 51 -3.13 -11.40 -2.56
CA GLY A 51 -3.24 -10.66 -1.32
C GLY A 51 -4.66 -10.21 -0.98
N TYR A 52 -5.64 -10.47 -1.87
CA TYR A 52 -7.05 -10.12 -1.65
C TYR A 52 -7.92 -11.38 -1.78
N PRO A 53 -7.71 -12.38 -0.90
CA PRO A 53 -8.30 -13.71 -1.10
C PRO A 53 -9.81 -13.76 -0.87
N ASP A 54 -10.36 -12.83 -0.07
CA ASP A 54 -11.77 -12.88 0.31
C ASP A 54 -12.70 -12.36 -0.77
N GLY A 55 -12.19 -11.57 -1.69
CA GLY A 55 -13.03 -10.92 -2.70
C GLY A 55 -14.02 -9.93 -2.11
N ASN A 56 -13.80 -9.47 -0.86
CA ASN A 56 -14.72 -8.56 -0.18
C ASN A 56 -14.36 -7.09 -0.40
N TRP A 57 -13.13 -6.81 -0.67
CA TRP A 57 -12.69 -5.45 -0.97
C TRP A 57 -11.97 -5.45 -2.34
N PRO A 58 -12.14 -4.47 -3.18
CA PRO A 58 -13.04 -3.30 -3.02
C PRO A 58 -14.52 -3.66 -3.08
N ASP A 59 -15.33 -2.83 -2.44
CA ASP A 59 -16.79 -3.00 -2.43
C ASP A 59 -17.48 -1.69 -2.89
N GLY A 60 -18.78 -1.61 -2.74
CA GLY A 60 -19.58 -0.49 -3.22
C GLY A 60 -19.61 0.72 -2.29
N ARG A 61 -18.62 0.90 -1.41
CA ARG A 61 -18.60 2.01 -0.46
C ARG A 61 -18.58 3.37 -1.18
N SER A 62 -19.08 4.40 -0.49
CA SER A 62 -19.17 5.74 -1.05
C SER A 62 -17.84 6.48 -1.00
N ILE A 63 -17.75 7.59 -1.74
CA ILE A 63 -16.57 8.45 -1.69
C ILE A 63 -16.39 9.06 -0.29
N ALA A 64 -17.47 9.29 0.45
CA ALA A 64 -17.37 9.76 1.85
C ALA A 64 -16.76 8.69 2.76
N ASP A 65 -17.13 7.42 2.56
CA ASP A 65 -16.51 6.31 3.27
C ASP A 65 -15.04 6.20 2.94
N ASN A 66 -14.70 6.40 1.67
CA ASN A 66 -13.29 6.36 1.25
C ASN A 66 -12.50 7.49 1.92
N LEU A 67 -13.08 8.67 2.03
CA LEU A 67 -12.42 9.79 2.72
C LEU A 67 -12.08 9.45 4.18
N ARG A 68 -13.01 8.79 4.87
CA ARG A 68 -12.76 8.32 6.25
C ARG A 68 -11.62 7.30 6.29
N ASP A 69 -11.59 6.38 5.34
CA ASP A 69 -10.54 5.37 5.25
C ASP A 69 -9.17 6.00 5.02
N LEU A 70 -9.10 7.00 4.14
CA LEU A 70 -7.85 7.72 3.88
C LEU A 70 -7.38 8.50 5.10
N GLY A 71 -8.31 9.08 5.84
CA GLY A 71 -8.02 9.75 7.10
C GLY A 71 -7.45 8.78 8.13
N ARG A 72 -8.02 7.58 8.20
CA ARG A 72 -7.51 6.54 9.11
C ARG A 72 -6.11 6.08 8.70
N HIS A 73 -5.86 5.90 7.40
CA HIS A 73 -4.52 5.53 6.94
C HIS A 73 -3.49 6.61 7.24
N ALA A 74 -3.85 7.89 7.07
CA ALA A 74 -2.95 8.99 7.41
C ALA A 74 -2.68 9.04 8.92
N ASP A 75 -3.69 8.80 9.74
CA ASP A 75 -3.55 8.75 11.19
C ASP A 75 -2.65 7.59 11.62
N ASP A 76 -2.85 6.41 11.03
CA ASP A 76 -1.98 5.26 11.28
C ASP A 76 -0.53 5.56 10.94
N PHE A 77 -0.31 6.25 9.82
CA PHE A 77 1.04 6.64 9.39
C PHE A 77 1.70 7.57 10.41
N GLU A 78 0.98 8.60 10.83
CA GLU A 78 1.47 9.56 11.80
C GLU A 78 1.82 8.91 13.14
N HIS A 79 0.99 7.98 13.58
CA HIS A 79 1.18 7.28 14.86
C HIS A 79 2.00 5.99 14.72
N ARG A 80 2.54 5.73 13.54
CA ARG A 80 3.46 4.62 13.28
C ARG A 80 2.83 3.24 13.53
N ARG A 81 1.51 3.14 13.31
CA ARG A 81 0.76 1.88 13.45
C ARG A 81 0.68 1.09 12.15
N GLY A 82 0.81 1.76 11.03
CA GLY A 82 0.78 1.18 9.70
C GLY A 82 1.12 2.25 8.68
N PHE A 83 1.64 1.84 7.53
CA PHE A 83 2.14 2.77 6.52
C PHE A 83 1.52 2.46 5.17
N THR A 84 0.68 3.37 4.69
CA THR A 84 0.02 3.23 3.39
C THR A 84 0.56 4.30 2.45
N TYR A 85 0.99 3.87 1.27
CA TYR A 85 1.52 4.74 0.23
C TYR A 85 0.65 4.66 -1.00
N THR A 86 0.31 5.82 -1.58
CA THR A 86 -0.28 5.86 -2.91
C THR A 86 0.83 5.78 -3.96
N VAL A 87 0.54 5.13 -5.08
CA VAL A 87 1.48 4.93 -6.18
C VAL A 87 1.08 5.84 -7.32
N LEU A 88 1.99 6.70 -7.74
CA LEU A 88 1.73 7.75 -8.73
C LEU A 88 2.57 7.54 -9.98
N ASP A 89 2.02 7.93 -11.13
CA ASP A 89 2.79 8.05 -12.36
C ASP A 89 3.74 9.24 -12.22
N PRO A 90 5.06 9.05 -12.43
CA PRO A 90 6.02 10.14 -12.21
C PRO A 90 5.87 11.31 -13.19
N GLY A 91 5.27 11.07 -14.35
CA GLY A 91 5.08 12.12 -15.36
C GLY A 91 3.81 12.91 -15.22
N THR A 92 2.71 12.25 -14.78
CA THR A 92 1.37 12.86 -14.75
C THR A 92 0.82 13.03 -13.34
N ALA A 93 1.42 12.34 -12.36
CA ALA A 93 0.91 12.25 -10.99
C ALA A 93 -0.45 11.54 -10.88
N ASP A 94 -0.88 10.82 -11.91
CA ASP A 94 -2.08 10.00 -11.84
C ASP A 94 -1.88 8.85 -10.86
N ILE A 95 -2.93 8.49 -10.13
CA ILE A 95 -2.86 7.38 -9.19
C ILE A 95 -2.89 6.07 -9.96
N ILE A 96 -1.80 5.28 -9.79
CA ILE A 96 -1.64 3.95 -10.38
C ILE A 96 -2.19 2.88 -9.44
N GLY A 97 -1.96 3.03 -8.14
CA GLY A 97 -2.32 2.01 -7.17
C GLY A 97 -2.01 2.40 -5.74
N CYS A 98 -1.84 1.39 -4.89
CA CYS A 98 -1.62 1.61 -3.45
C CYS A 98 -0.82 0.47 -2.85
N VAL A 99 -0.04 0.78 -1.82
CA VAL A 99 0.75 -0.21 -1.06
C VAL A 99 0.42 -0.04 0.42
N TYR A 100 0.07 -1.14 1.08
CA TYR A 100 -0.28 -1.17 2.50
C TYR A 100 0.78 -1.98 3.25
N ILE A 101 1.36 -1.38 4.30
CA ILE A 101 2.39 -2.01 5.14
C ILE A 101 1.89 -1.98 6.57
N TYR A 102 1.46 -3.14 7.07
CA TYR A 102 0.87 -3.24 8.42
C TYR A 102 1.54 -4.36 9.21
N PRO A 103 1.48 -4.30 10.55
CA PRO A 103 2.09 -5.35 11.37
C PRO A 103 1.33 -6.67 11.24
N ASP A 104 2.08 -7.76 11.32
CA ASP A 104 1.51 -9.10 11.41
C ASP A 104 0.75 -9.21 12.75
N ALA A 105 -0.41 -9.87 12.72
CA ALA A 105 -1.24 -10.03 13.92
C ALA A 105 -0.54 -10.81 15.03
N ASP A 106 0.35 -11.73 14.67
CA ASP A 106 1.04 -12.61 15.61
C ASP A 106 2.41 -12.09 16.03
N ASP A 107 3.05 -11.24 15.22
CA ASP A 107 4.38 -10.71 15.53
C ASP A 107 4.52 -9.31 14.95
N SER A 108 4.47 -8.31 15.83
CA SER A 108 4.49 -6.90 15.43
C SER A 108 5.82 -6.45 14.79
N ARG A 109 6.87 -7.30 14.83
CA ARG A 109 8.14 -7.01 14.16
C ARG A 109 8.13 -7.46 12.70
N ARG A 110 7.12 -8.20 12.31
CA ARG A 110 6.93 -8.65 10.92
C ARG A 110 5.87 -7.79 10.26
N ALA A 111 6.05 -7.54 8.97
CA ALA A 111 5.08 -6.79 8.19
C ALA A 111 4.26 -7.69 7.27
N VAL A 112 2.98 -7.37 7.14
CA VAL A 112 2.12 -7.93 6.10
C VAL A 112 1.89 -6.82 5.08
N VAL A 113 2.23 -7.09 3.82
CA VAL A 113 2.20 -6.08 2.76
C VAL A 113 1.20 -6.51 1.69
N GLN A 114 0.38 -5.57 1.27
CA GLN A 114 -0.56 -5.76 0.17
C GLN A 114 -0.39 -4.60 -0.79
N SER A 115 -0.61 -4.84 -2.08
CA SER A 115 -0.62 -3.78 -3.07
C SER A 115 -1.56 -4.12 -4.19
N TRP A 116 -2.06 -3.08 -4.87
CA TRP A 116 -2.84 -3.24 -6.07
C TRP A 116 -2.48 -2.14 -7.05
N VAL A 117 -2.69 -2.41 -8.34
CA VAL A 117 -2.65 -1.39 -9.37
C VAL A 117 -4.01 -1.37 -10.07
N ARG A 118 -4.36 -0.22 -10.65
CA ARG A 118 -5.61 -0.10 -11.41
C ARG A 118 -5.55 -0.99 -12.66
N ALA A 119 -6.72 -1.43 -13.11
CA ALA A 119 -6.82 -2.36 -14.24
C ALA A 119 -6.15 -1.83 -15.50
N SER A 120 -6.24 -0.52 -15.76
CA SER A 120 -5.64 0.10 -16.94
C SER A 120 -4.11 0.13 -16.90
N ARG A 121 -3.50 -0.18 -15.76
CA ARG A 121 -2.06 -0.22 -15.58
C ARG A 121 -1.62 -1.56 -14.99
N ALA A 122 -2.32 -2.63 -15.36
CA ALA A 122 -2.07 -3.98 -14.84
C ALA A 122 -0.63 -4.45 -15.06
N GLU A 123 0.03 -3.97 -16.11
CA GLU A 123 1.42 -4.31 -16.44
C GLU A 123 2.41 -3.83 -15.37
N LEU A 124 1.99 -2.92 -14.49
CA LEU A 124 2.86 -2.40 -13.44
C LEU A 124 2.78 -3.18 -12.12
N ASP A 125 1.90 -4.16 -12.00
CA ASP A 125 1.74 -4.92 -10.75
C ASP A 125 3.04 -5.65 -10.36
N ILE A 126 3.63 -6.39 -11.29
CA ILE A 126 4.88 -7.12 -11.02
C ILE A 126 6.06 -6.16 -10.80
N PRO A 127 6.27 -5.12 -11.64
CA PRO A 127 7.31 -4.14 -11.34
C PRO A 127 7.16 -3.46 -9.98
N LEU A 128 5.92 -3.16 -9.57
CA LEU A 128 5.65 -2.57 -8.25
C LEU A 128 6.03 -3.55 -7.15
N TRP A 129 5.58 -4.79 -7.25
CA TRP A 129 5.91 -5.83 -6.27
C TRP A 129 7.42 -5.99 -6.12
N ARG A 130 8.16 -6.02 -7.24
CA ARG A 130 9.63 -6.15 -7.19
C ARG A 130 10.29 -4.97 -6.52
N ALA A 131 9.89 -3.74 -6.89
CA ALA A 131 10.49 -2.53 -6.33
C ALA A 131 10.20 -2.41 -4.83
N VAL A 132 8.97 -2.68 -4.42
CA VAL A 132 8.58 -2.60 -3.01
C VAL A 132 9.27 -3.69 -2.20
N SER A 133 9.41 -4.91 -2.76
CA SER A 133 10.10 -6.00 -2.07
C SER A 133 11.56 -5.64 -1.77
N VAL A 134 12.26 -5.06 -2.74
CA VAL A 134 13.64 -4.60 -2.54
C VAL A 134 13.69 -3.46 -1.52
N TRP A 135 12.76 -2.52 -1.61
CA TRP A 135 12.68 -1.38 -0.69
C TRP A 135 12.47 -1.84 0.76
N LEU A 136 11.57 -2.81 0.96
CA LEU A 136 11.31 -3.37 2.29
C LEU A 136 12.54 -4.06 2.87
N GLU A 137 13.29 -4.74 2.04
CA GLU A 137 14.50 -5.45 2.45
C GLU A 137 15.65 -4.50 2.78
N THR A 138 15.79 -3.41 2.02
CA THR A 138 16.96 -2.53 2.11
C THR A 138 16.75 -1.29 2.98
N SER A 139 15.50 -0.85 3.16
CA SER A 139 15.21 0.46 3.79
C SER A 139 14.30 0.38 5.00
N TRP A 140 13.81 -0.80 5.36
CA TRP A 140 12.87 -0.97 6.48
C TRP A 140 13.44 -1.97 7.49
N PRO A 141 13.04 -1.84 8.77
CA PRO A 141 13.67 -2.61 9.86
C PRO A 141 12.94 -3.90 10.23
N PHE A 142 12.08 -4.43 9.35
CA PHE A 142 11.25 -5.58 9.69
C PHE A 142 12.06 -6.86 9.84
N ALA A 143 11.67 -7.70 10.81
CA ALA A 143 12.27 -9.03 10.99
C ALA A 143 11.90 -9.99 9.87
N GLY A 144 10.79 -9.73 9.19
CA GLY A 144 10.35 -10.48 8.03
C GLY A 144 9.14 -9.82 7.41
N VAL A 145 8.83 -10.19 6.19
CA VAL A 145 7.74 -9.59 5.41
C VAL A 145 6.94 -10.70 4.74
N THR A 146 5.63 -10.61 4.85
CA THR A 146 4.70 -11.42 4.07
C THR A 146 4.12 -10.54 2.97
N TYR A 147 4.43 -10.85 1.73
CA TYR A 147 3.99 -10.09 0.57
C TYR A 147 3.76 -11.10 -0.56
N ASP A 148 2.52 -11.29 -0.95
CA ASP A 148 2.16 -12.34 -1.89
C ASP A 148 2.90 -12.21 -3.21
N ASP A 149 3.45 -13.34 -3.66
CA ASP A 149 4.32 -13.42 -4.84
C ASP A 149 3.56 -13.06 -6.12
N ARG A 150 4.22 -12.33 -7.01
CA ARG A 150 3.70 -11.93 -8.33
C ARG A 150 4.56 -12.43 -9.48
N GLN A 151 5.45 -13.37 -9.23
CA GLN A 151 6.32 -13.83 -10.31
C GLN A 151 5.51 -14.55 -11.39
N PRO A 152 5.78 -14.26 -12.67
CA PRO A 152 5.13 -15.01 -13.75
C PRO A 152 5.63 -16.44 -13.79
N ASP A 153 4.77 -17.33 -14.21
CA ASP A 153 5.10 -18.76 -14.35
C ASP A 153 6.14 -18.99 -15.45
#